data_f1325e915de01d071cadab7240ae0daa
#
_entry.id   f1325e915de01d071cadab7240ae0daa
#
_cell.length_a   1.000
_cell.length_b   1.000
_cell.length_c   1.000
_cell.angle_alpha   90.00
_cell.angle_beta   90.00
_cell.angle_gamma   90.00
#
_symmetry.space_group_name_H-M   'P 1'
#
loop_
_entity.id
_entity.type
_entity.pdbx_description
1 polymer ?
#
loop_
_entity_poly.entity_id
_entity_poly.type
_entity_poly.pdbx_seq_one_letter_code
_entity_poly.pdbx_strand_id
1 'polypeptide(L)'
;MFELSANTVAALSPREHRHLAPSSFSAAFVMLTQRPTPAFMSQEAARRLPRFALALLLAVFILSSFWADGLWTLRDAAGFGVAQSMTNGGLEAWLLPQIQGTPEAEIGPLAGWAAALFMKLFSELLGEIGAYRLTSVFWFLFTSVAVWSTAWRLARRAEAQPVAFAFGGQAPPVSFARTTASCAVLFFVASFGIATRQYEPIADTALVAAAAWALYGAAWALRRPFVGAFVSGLAAGGAALTTSFACGFWLFLSALAAQAVLRALGGSRLLRISFTALGFAAPLIFWIGTACLTVPDAAEVWFPLWFSNQAQHLEPASAAAIFWLSRTAVWFLLPMWPIALWALYSWRRQLDRTQILLPSLFLAAIVFAGFFIRYDAAGNLLLISIAPTCVLAAFGLASLRRSRENLLDWFALSVFTVALLTVWLYWLAALTGMAPKMAKSVYMLAPGLDVTLDWSILAPLTVTVIWFVFVIWRLTHRPIVVWRGPWLSAAGMTAVAVTLLGLWHEGIDVNRSYQGVARATAEAIESLAGTGTKIDGADLPGGIRAALHYYGGIDFARPGEKAPLKLVRVRSDYAPAKALTEAISRPHTDETFYLVAGTIR
;
A
#
# COMPACT_ATOMS: atom_id res chain seq x y z
N MET A 1 25.95 21.22 -40.05
CA MET A 1 26.55 22.53 -40.35
C MET A 1 25.55 23.33 -41.18
N PHE A 2 24.65 24.02 -40.53
CA PHE A 2 23.81 25.09 -41.11
C PHE A 2 23.65 26.14 -40.01
N GLU A 3 24.52 27.12 -40.03
CA GLU A 3 24.33 28.38 -39.35
C GLU A 3 23.27 29.16 -40.16
N LEU A 4 22.04 29.23 -39.70
CA LEU A 4 21.10 30.24 -40.12
C LEU A 4 21.52 31.54 -39.43
N SER A 5 22.16 32.42 -40.16
CA SER A 5 22.61 33.72 -39.66
C SER A 5 21.41 34.57 -39.28
N ALA A 6 21.55 35.38 -38.23
CA ALA A 6 20.55 36.32 -37.72
C ALA A 6 19.97 37.31 -38.77
N ASN A 7 20.67 37.41 -39.92
CA ASN A 7 20.26 38.29 -41.01
C ASN A 7 19.14 37.77 -41.91
N THR A 8 18.82 36.47 -41.85
CA THR A 8 17.73 35.89 -42.68
C THR A 8 16.31 36.18 -42.11
N VAL A 9 16.24 36.51 -40.81
CA VAL A 9 14.95 36.83 -40.15
C VAL A 9 14.50 38.28 -40.39
N ALA A 10 15.45 39.19 -40.71
CA ALA A 10 15.15 40.60 -40.91
C ALA A 10 14.57 40.95 -42.33
N ALA A 11 14.51 39.98 -43.25
CA ALA A 11 14.10 40.20 -44.65
C ALA A 11 12.66 39.82 -44.96
N LEU A 12 11.88 39.35 -43.99
CA LEU A 12 10.47 39.02 -44.19
C LEU A 12 9.59 40.28 -43.99
N SER A 13 8.73 40.59 -44.99
CA SER A 13 7.84 41.75 -44.96
C SER A 13 6.77 41.62 -43.84
N PRO A 14 6.26 42.75 -43.29
CA PRO A 14 5.25 42.73 -42.22
C PRO A 14 3.93 42.03 -42.58
N ARG A 15 3.69 41.70 -43.86
CA ARG A 15 2.49 40.96 -44.30
C ARG A 15 2.62 39.45 -44.20
N GLU A 16 3.82 38.88 -44.20
CA GLU A 16 4.05 37.42 -44.05
C GLU A 16 4.00 36.96 -42.60
N HIS A 17 4.17 37.85 -41.64
CA HIS A 17 4.01 37.55 -40.22
C HIS A 17 2.58 37.21 -39.78
N ARG A 18 1.55 37.48 -40.61
CA ARG A 18 0.16 37.18 -40.25
C ARG A 18 -0.29 35.75 -40.51
N HIS A 19 0.47 34.95 -41.22
CA HIS A 19 0.10 33.56 -41.56
C HIS A 19 0.84 32.48 -40.79
N LEU A 20 1.86 32.81 -40.00
CA LEU A 20 2.46 31.89 -39.06
C LEU A 20 1.68 31.97 -37.74
N ALA A 21 0.87 30.98 -37.46
CA ALA A 21 0.14 30.89 -36.18
C ALA A 21 1.12 31.12 -35.02
N PRO A 22 0.83 32.04 -34.07
CA PRO A 22 1.76 32.33 -32.95
C PRO A 22 2.11 31.12 -32.10
N SER A 23 1.36 30.04 -32.22
CA SER A 23 1.60 28.76 -31.55
C SER A 23 2.79 27.94 -32.07
N SER A 24 3.15 28.08 -33.38
CA SER A 24 4.24 27.26 -33.97
C SER A 24 5.63 27.87 -33.71
N PHE A 25 5.75 29.19 -33.73
CA PHE A 25 7.02 29.87 -33.50
C PHE A 25 7.40 29.86 -32.00
N SER A 26 6.43 30.06 -31.12
CA SER A 26 6.61 29.96 -29.68
C SER A 26 6.97 28.53 -29.27
N ALA A 27 6.36 27.51 -29.89
CA ALA A 27 6.67 26.11 -29.65
C ALA A 27 8.09 25.72 -30.13
N ALA A 28 8.51 26.22 -31.33
CA ALA A 28 9.86 25.98 -31.85
C ALA A 28 10.93 26.70 -31.03
N PHE A 29 10.71 27.92 -30.58
CA PHE A 29 11.63 28.67 -29.73
C PHE A 29 11.77 28.05 -28.35
N VAL A 30 10.68 27.56 -27.77
CA VAL A 30 10.70 26.79 -26.50
C VAL A 30 11.46 25.46 -26.65
N MET A 31 11.35 24.77 -27.79
CA MET A 31 12.12 23.56 -28.06
C MET A 31 13.62 23.81 -28.21
N LEU A 32 14.04 24.94 -28.80
CA LEU A 32 15.45 25.28 -28.99
C LEU A 32 16.14 25.72 -27.68
N THR A 33 15.39 26.20 -26.71
CA THR A 33 15.94 26.69 -25.42
C THR A 33 15.93 25.63 -24.32
N GLN A 34 15.21 24.52 -24.49
CA GLN A 34 15.15 23.47 -23.49
C GLN A 34 16.35 22.51 -23.57
N ARG A 35 17.02 22.29 -22.44
CA ARG A 35 18.04 21.24 -22.33
C ARG A 35 17.42 19.89 -22.71
N PRO A 36 18.08 19.07 -23.57
CA PRO A 36 17.55 17.77 -23.98
C PRO A 36 17.30 16.88 -22.77
N THR A 37 16.13 16.25 -22.71
CA THR A 37 15.76 15.33 -21.64
C THR A 37 16.53 14.02 -21.78
N PRO A 38 16.81 13.26 -20.69
CA PRO A 38 17.40 11.94 -20.80
C PRO A 38 16.39 10.86 -21.25
N ALA A 39 15.12 11.21 -21.37
CA ALA A 39 14.09 10.28 -21.84
C ALA A 39 14.25 10.01 -23.35
N PHE A 40 14.30 8.73 -23.71
CA PHE A 40 14.47 8.28 -25.08
C PHE A 40 13.42 7.21 -25.38
N MET A 41 12.38 7.54 -26.15
CA MET A 41 11.29 6.63 -26.46
C MET A 41 10.81 6.81 -27.89
N SER A 42 10.89 5.74 -28.69
CA SER A 42 10.30 5.72 -30.04
C SER A 42 8.78 5.51 -30.00
N GLN A 43 8.10 5.80 -31.09
CA GLN A 43 6.66 5.56 -31.23
C GLN A 43 6.31 4.09 -31.03
N GLU A 44 7.11 3.17 -31.53
CA GLU A 44 6.94 1.73 -31.34
C GLU A 44 7.12 1.31 -29.88
N ALA A 45 8.14 1.87 -29.21
CA ALA A 45 8.40 1.61 -27.79
C ALA A 45 7.27 2.10 -26.90
N ALA A 46 6.57 3.19 -27.32
CA ALA A 46 5.39 3.75 -26.66
C ALA A 46 4.08 3.09 -27.12
N ARG A 47 4.13 1.92 -27.78
CA ARG A 47 2.92 1.21 -28.20
C ARG A 47 2.03 0.94 -27.00
N ARG A 48 0.73 1.17 -27.19
CA ARG A 48 -0.26 1.10 -26.11
C ARG A 48 -0.36 -0.31 -25.54
N LEU A 49 -0.31 -0.41 -24.20
CA LEU A 49 -0.74 -1.59 -23.47
C LEU A 49 -2.28 -1.74 -23.62
N PRO A 50 -2.81 -2.91 -24.00
CA PRO A 50 -4.24 -3.13 -24.09
C PRO A 50 -4.91 -2.87 -22.72
N ARG A 51 -5.96 -2.05 -22.72
CA ARG A 51 -6.67 -1.70 -21.48
C ARG A 51 -7.25 -2.92 -20.78
N PHE A 52 -7.78 -3.85 -21.57
CA PHE A 52 -8.33 -5.10 -21.05
C PHE A 52 -7.26 -5.93 -20.33
N ALA A 53 -6.06 -6.05 -20.91
CA ALA A 53 -4.97 -6.81 -20.28
C ALA A 53 -4.55 -6.20 -18.94
N LEU A 54 -4.43 -4.85 -18.87
CA LEU A 54 -4.13 -4.19 -17.61
C LEU A 54 -5.26 -4.37 -16.59
N ALA A 55 -6.52 -4.19 -17.00
CA ALA A 55 -7.66 -4.38 -16.11
C ALA A 55 -7.78 -5.82 -15.60
N LEU A 56 -7.55 -6.80 -16.48
CA LEU A 56 -7.55 -8.22 -16.11
C LEU A 56 -6.42 -8.53 -15.11
N LEU A 57 -5.21 -8.03 -15.35
CA LEU A 57 -4.09 -8.20 -14.43
C LEU A 57 -4.41 -7.63 -13.04
N LEU A 58 -4.94 -6.41 -12.98
CA LEU A 58 -5.34 -5.79 -11.72
C LEU A 58 -6.44 -6.58 -11.02
N ALA A 59 -7.44 -7.04 -11.77
CA ALA A 59 -8.54 -7.85 -11.23
C ALA A 59 -8.03 -9.18 -10.67
N VAL A 60 -7.22 -9.92 -11.41
CA VAL A 60 -6.67 -11.22 -10.95
C VAL A 60 -5.79 -11.03 -9.71
N PHE A 61 -4.95 -9.99 -9.70
CA PHE A 61 -4.10 -9.69 -8.54
C PHE A 61 -4.94 -9.40 -7.29
N ILE A 62 -5.92 -8.50 -7.39
CA ILE A 62 -6.66 -8.06 -6.21
C ILE A 62 -7.68 -9.11 -5.75
N LEU A 63 -8.30 -9.84 -6.68
CA LEU A 63 -9.24 -10.90 -6.33
C LEU A 63 -8.57 -12.07 -5.60
N SER A 64 -7.26 -12.27 -5.77
CA SER A 64 -6.53 -13.28 -4.99
C SER A 64 -6.60 -13.03 -3.47
N SER A 65 -6.86 -11.78 -3.04
CA SER A 65 -7.01 -11.44 -1.61
C SER A 65 -8.24 -12.07 -0.95
N PHE A 66 -9.23 -12.52 -1.74
CA PHE A 66 -10.42 -13.21 -1.20
C PHE A 66 -10.16 -14.65 -0.72
N TRP A 67 -9.00 -15.25 -1.06
CA TRP A 67 -8.58 -16.51 -0.43
C TRP A 67 -8.05 -16.33 1.00
N ALA A 68 -7.84 -15.09 1.45
CA ALA A 68 -7.48 -14.81 2.83
C ALA A 68 -8.73 -14.79 3.73
N ASP A 69 -9.24 -15.98 4.05
CA ASP A 69 -10.48 -16.15 4.83
C ASP A 69 -10.31 -15.88 6.32
N GLY A 70 -9.06 -15.89 6.83
CA GLY A 70 -8.73 -15.66 8.23
C GLY A 70 -8.23 -14.24 8.52
N LEU A 71 -8.29 -13.86 9.79
CA LEU A 71 -7.64 -12.66 10.33
C LEU A 71 -6.20 -13.01 10.72
N TRP A 72 -5.23 -12.75 9.84
CA TRP A 72 -3.88 -13.30 9.93
C TRP A 72 -2.90 -12.48 10.74
N THR A 73 -3.18 -11.20 10.96
CA THR A 73 -2.33 -10.33 11.77
C THR A 73 -3.15 -9.59 12.83
N LEU A 74 -2.47 -9.18 13.91
CA LEU A 74 -3.12 -8.40 14.97
C LEU A 74 -3.71 -7.08 14.46
N ARG A 75 -3.06 -6.44 13.50
CA ARG A 75 -3.53 -5.20 12.89
C ARG A 75 -4.79 -5.43 12.05
N ASP A 76 -4.82 -6.54 11.31
CA ASP A 76 -5.97 -6.94 10.50
C ASP A 76 -7.18 -7.24 11.39
N ALA A 77 -6.95 -8.03 12.45
CA ALA A 77 -7.99 -8.36 13.42
C ALA A 77 -8.49 -7.12 14.18
N ALA A 78 -7.60 -6.18 14.57
CA ALA A 78 -8.01 -4.93 15.20
C ALA A 78 -8.85 -4.07 14.25
N GLY A 79 -8.44 -3.93 12.98
CA GLY A 79 -9.21 -3.21 11.97
C GLY A 79 -10.58 -3.82 11.72
N PHE A 80 -10.66 -5.17 11.67
CA PHE A 80 -11.92 -5.90 11.56
C PHE A 80 -12.82 -5.67 12.78
N GLY A 81 -12.27 -5.79 14.00
CA GLY A 81 -13.02 -5.59 15.25
C GLY A 81 -13.57 -4.17 15.39
N VAL A 82 -12.80 -3.17 14.97
CA VAL A 82 -13.26 -1.77 14.91
C VAL A 82 -14.41 -1.63 13.90
N ALA A 83 -14.27 -2.18 12.70
CA ALA A 83 -15.31 -2.14 11.67
C ALA A 83 -16.59 -2.86 12.14
N GLN A 84 -16.45 -4.01 12.80
CA GLN A 84 -17.56 -4.76 13.37
C GLN A 84 -18.26 -3.97 14.49
N SER A 85 -17.49 -3.32 15.37
CA SER A 85 -18.06 -2.45 16.41
C SER A 85 -18.81 -1.25 15.81
N MET A 86 -18.31 -0.66 14.71
CA MET A 86 -19.00 0.40 13.98
C MET A 86 -20.28 -0.12 13.29
N THR A 87 -20.25 -1.34 12.76
CA THR A 87 -21.40 -1.94 12.06
C THR A 87 -22.54 -2.23 13.02
N ASN A 88 -22.25 -2.75 14.21
CA ASN A 88 -23.22 -3.18 15.21
C ASN A 88 -23.53 -2.10 16.26
N GLY A 89 -22.70 -1.07 16.35
CA GLY A 89 -22.81 0.00 17.35
C GLY A 89 -23.54 1.25 16.86
N GLY A 90 -23.76 2.18 17.81
CA GLY A 90 -24.33 3.51 17.54
C GLY A 90 -23.30 4.51 16.99
N LEU A 91 -23.70 5.80 16.98
CA LEU A 91 -22.87 6.91 16.49
C LEU A 91 -21.52 7.01 17.21
N GLU A 92 -21.47 6.70 18.51
CA GLU A 92 -20.23 6.68 19.29
C GLU A 92 -19.19 5.74 18.69
N ALA A 93 -19.56 4.50 18.36
CA ALA A 93 -18.65 3.52 17.76
C ALA A 93 -18.12 3.97 16.37
N TRP A 94 -18.93 4.77 15.63
CA TRP A 94 -18.49 5.35 14.36
C TRP A 94 -17.49 6.49 14.55
N LEU A 95 -17.63 7.27 15.62
CA LEU A 95 -16.76 8.42 15.87
C LEU A 95 -15.49 8.02 16.60
N LEU A 96 -15.58 7.09 17.56
CA LEU A 96 -14.45 6.66 18.38
C LEU A 96 -14.18 5.17 18.16
N PRO A 97 -13.09 4.82 17.43
CA PRO A 97 -12.68 3.44 17.24
C PRO A 97 -12.62 2.68 18.56
N GLN A 98 -13.33 1.55 18.63
CA GLN A 98 -13.40 0.71 19.81
C GLN A 98 -13.61 -0.75 19.42
N ILE A 99 -13.22 -1.67 20.31
CA ILE A 99 -13.43 -3.11 20.18
C ILE A 99 -14.14 -3.57 21.45
N GLN A 100 -15.39 -4.01 21.32
CA GLN A 100 -16.24 -4.43 22.44
C GLN A 100 -16.33 -3.38 23.58
N GLY A 101 -16.49 -2.11 23.23
CA GLY A 101 -16.60 -1.02 24.20
C GLY A 101 -15.27 -0.61 24.84
N THR A 102 -14.14 -1.21 24.43
CA THR A 102 -12.81 -0.76 24.87
C THR A 102 -12.21 0.13 23.78
N PRO A 103 -11.68 1.34 24.10
CA PRO A 103 -11.04 2.23 23.16
C PRO A 103 -9.91 1.55 22.38
N GLU A 104 -9.89 1.69 21.04
CA GLU A 104 -8.80 1.28 20.17
C GLU A 104 -8.12 2.52 19.61
N ALA A 105 -7.29 3.16 20.44
CA ALA A 105 -6.67 4.45 20.15
C ALA A 105 -5.34 4.36 19.39
N GLU A 106 -4.98 3.20 18.85
CA GLU A 106 -3.80 3.03 17.99
C GLU A 106 -4.10 3.40 16.54
N ILE A 107 -5.35 3.24 16.09
CA ILE A 107 -5.77 3.49 14.71
C ILE A 107 -6.81 4.62 14.65
N GLY A 108 -6.81 5.34 13.52
CA GLY A 108 -7.83 6.35 13.24
C GLY A 108 -9.08 5.73 12.59
N PRO A 109 -10.17 6.51 12.46
CA PRO A 109 -11.47 5.99 12.05
C PRO A 109 -11.64 5.76 10.55
N LEU A 110 -10.81 6.38 9.67
CA LEU A 110 -11.07 6.45 8.22
C LEU A 110 -11.17 5.08 7.57
N ALA A 111 -10.25 4.16 7.89
CA ALA A 111 -10.27 2.81 7.36
C ALA A 111 -11.47 2.01 7.91
N GLY A 112 -11.78 2.19 9.20
CA GLY A 112 -12.95 1.59 9.86
C GLY A 112 -14.26 2.06 9.24
N TRP A 113 -14.42 3.36 8.94
CA TRP A 113 -15.62 3.88 8.26
C TRP A 113 -15.87 3.21 6.91
N ALA A 114 -14.83 3.12 6.09
CA ALA A 114 -14.95 2.44 4.81
C ALA A 114 -15.31 0.96 5.00
N ALA A 115 -14.62 0.27 5.91
CA ALA A 115 -14.85 -1.15 6.17
C ALA A 115 -16.26 -1.42 6.70
N ALA A 116 -16.73 -0.66 7.69
CA ALA A 116 -18.07 -0.79 8.25
C ALA A 116 -19.16 -0.53 7.20
N LEU A 117 -18.94 0.45 6.30
CA LEU A 117 -19.86 0.70 5.18
C LEU A 117 -19.95 -0.50 4.24
N PHE A 118 -18.80 -1.08 3.83
CA PHE A 118 -18.79 -2.27 2.98
C PHE A 118 -19.38 -3.49 3.69
N MET A 119 -19.11 -3.67 4.98
CA MET A 119 -19.72 -4.74 5.77
C MET A 119 -21.23 -4.58 5.84
N LYS A 120 -21.77 -3.39 6.11
CA LYS A 120 -23.23 -3.14 6.10
C LYS A 120 -23.88 -3.44 4.75
N LEU A 121 -23.19 -3.20 3.65
CA LEU A 121 -23.76 -3.37 2.31
C LEU A 121 -23.61 -4.80 1.76
N PHE A 122 -22.57 -5.53 2.15
CA PHE A 122 -22.19 -6.76 1.45
C PHE A 122 -22.01 -7.98 2.36
N SER A 123 -22.18 -7.88 3.70
CA SER A 123 -22.00 -9.04 4.59
C SER A 123 -22.99 -10.17 4.32
N GLU A 124 -24.21 -9.86 3.93
CA GLU A 124 -25.21 -10.88 3.57
C GLU A 124 -24.80 -11.70 2.33
N LEU A 125 -24.04 -11.09 1.40
CA LEU A 125 -23.63 -11.72 0.16
C LEU A 125 -22.27 -12.43 0.28
N LEU A 126 -21.31 -11.81 0.97
CA LEU A 126 -19.90 -12.23 0.98
C LEU A 126 -19.42 -12.73 2.36
N GLY A 127 -20.30 -12.74 3.36
CA GLY A 127 -19.90 -12.90 4.75
C GLY A 127 -19.17 -11.67 5.31
N GLU A 128 -18.96 -11.61 6.62
CA GLU A 128 -18.35 -10.46 7.28
C GLU A 128 -16.89 -10.23 6.82
N ILE A 129 -16.06 -11.29 6.81
CA ILE A 129 -14.66 -11.19 6.36
C ILE A 129 -14.59 -10.86 4.87
N GLY A 130 -15.40 -11.46 4.01
CA GLY A 130 -15.43 -11.17 2.58
C GLY A 130 -15.80 -9.71 2.29
N ALA A 131 -16.82 -9.18 2.96
CA ALA A 131 -17.22 -7.78 2.86
C ALA A 131 -16.12 -6.84 3.38
N TYR A 132 -15.46 -7.22 4.47
CA TYR A 132 -14.29 -6.50 5.00
C TYR A 132 -13.14 -6.49 3.98
N ARG A 133 -12.81 -7.62 3.34
CA ARG A 133 -11.76 -7.71 2.29
C ARG A 133 -12.09 -6.88 1.05
N LEU A 134 -13.36 -6.69 0.71
CA LEU A 134 -13.78 -5.86 -0.42
C LEU A 134 -13.31 -4.39 -0.26
N THR A 135 -13.11 -3.92 0.96
CA THR A 135 -12.55 -2.60 1.23
C THR A 135 -11.09 -2.48 0.76
N SER A 136 -10.29 -3.56 0.86
CA SER A 136 -8.94 -3.59 0.31
C SER A 136 -8.94 -3.46 -1.22
N VAL A 137 -9.92 -4.07 -1.90
CA VAL A 137 -10.13 -3.91 -3.35
C VAL A 137 -10.41 -2.44 -3.70
N PHE A 138 -11.28 -1.79 -2.94
CA PHE A 138 -11.56 -0.36 -3.12
C PHE A 138 -10.30 0.49 -2.99
N TRP A 139 -9.54 0.35 -1.89
CA TRP A 139 -8.32 1.14 -1.68
C TRP A 139 -7.25 0.86 -2.72
N PHE A 140 -7.10 -0.38 -3.17
CA PHE A 140 -6.16 -0.75 -4.24
C PHE A 140 -6.49 -0.07 -5.57
N LEU A 141 -7.76 -0.12 -6.00
CA LEU A 141 -8.20 0.53 -7.23
C LEU A 141 -8.08 2.05 -7.12
N PHE A 142 -8.44 2.61 -5.97
CA PHE A 142 -8.33 4.04 -5.69
C PHE A 142 -6.87 4.52 -5.74
N THR A 143 -5.93 3.73 -5.20
CA THR A 143 -4.48 3.96 -5.32
C THR A 143 -4.02 3.88 -6.77
N SER A 144 -4.45 2.85 -7.51
CA SER A 144 -4.06 2.64 -8.91
C SER A 144 -4.46 3.82 -9.79
N VAL A 145 -5.66 4.38 -9.57
CA VAL A 145 -6.15 5.59 -10.25
C VAL A 145 -5.28 6.80 -9.92
N ALA A 146 -4.90 7.00 -8.67
CA ALA A 146 -4.07 8.12 -8.24
C ALA A 146 -2.65 8.03 -8.83
N VAL A 147 -2.01 6.86 -8.78
CA VAL A 147 -0.67 6.61 -9.34
C VAL A 147 -0.68 6.82 -10.85
N TRP A 148 -1.66 6.24 -11.57
CA TRP A 148 -1.79 6.41 -13.01
C TRP A 148 -1.99 7.88 -13.38
N SER A 149 -2.90 8.56 -12.70
CA SER A 149 -3.25 9.95 -12.97
C SER A 149 -2.09 10.91 -12.68
N THR A 150 -1.31 10.65 -11.64
CA THR A 150 -0.11 11.41 -11.30
C THR A 150 0.94 11.28 -12.41
N ALA A 151 1.33 10.04 -12.75
CA ALA A 151 2.31 9.79 -13.79
C ALA A 151 1.86 10.35 -15.16
N TRP A 152 0.57 10.21 -15.50
CA TRP A 152 -0.03 10.79 -16.71
C TRP A 152 0.11 12.31 -16.76
N ARG A 153 -0.25 13.02 -15.66
CA ARG A 153 -0.17 14.48 -15.61
C ARG A 153 1.26 14.98 -15.75
N LEU A 154 2.19 14.36 -15.05
CA LEU A 154 3.60 14.73 -15.08
C LEU A 154 4.23 14.42 -16.45
N ALA A 155 3.92 13.26 -17.04
CA ALA A 155 4.48 12.86 -18.32
C ALA A 155 3.93 13.66 -19.52
N ARG A 156 2.77 14.31 -19.40
CA ARG A 156 2.25 15.19 -20.46
C ARG A 156 2.90 16.57 -20.53
N ARG A 157 3.71 16.93 -19.55
CA ARG A 157 4.39 18.24 -19.55
C ARG A 157 5.45 18.30 -20.64
N ALA A 158 5.61 19.48 -21.25
CA ALA A 158 6.61 19.69 -22.30
C ALA A 158 8.04 19.34 -21.83
N GLU A 159 8.34 19.67 -20.57
CA GLU A 159 9.64 19.38 -19.94
C GLU A 159 9.95 17.88 -19.70
N ALA A 160 8.94 17.02 -19.78
CA ALA A 160 9.08 15.57 -19.58
C ALA A 160 9.21 14.80 -20.89
N GLN A 161 8.97 15.43 -22.04
CA GLN A 161 8.91 14.76 -23.33
C GLN A 161 10.23 14.11 -23.72
N PRO A 162 10.21 12.96 -24.42
CA PRO A 162 11.42 12.35 -24.94
C PRO A 162 12.13 13.25 -25.95
N VAL A 163 13.44 13.04 -26.08
CA VAL A 163 14.28 13.76 -27.05
C VAL A 163 13.73 13.55 -28.46
N ALA A 164 13.66 14.64 -29.24
CA ALA A 164 13.32 14.57 -30.65
C ALA A 164 14.42 13.81 -31.42
N PHE A 165 14.03 12.90 -32.30
CA PHE A 165 14.95 12.19 -33.16
C PHE A 165 15.21 12.98 -34.44
N ALA A 166 16.41 12.88 -34.98
CA ALA A 166 16.83 13.62 -36.16
C ALA A 166 15.90 13.42 -37.38
N PHE A 167 15.32 12.22 -37.52
CA PHE A 167 14.41 11.88 -38.60
C PHE A 167 12.94 11.67 -38.14
N GLY A 168 12.61 12.19 -36.95
CA GLY A 168 11.28 11.95 -36.35
C GLY A 168 11.13 10.51 -35.79
N GLY A 169 9.88 10.15 -35.44
CA GLY A 169 9.60 8.80 -34.89
C GLY A 169 9.70 8.70 -33.36
N GLN A 170 9.94 9.83 -32.66
CA GLN A 170 9.80 9.89 -31.20
C GLN A 170 8.33 9.71 -30.79
N ALA A 171 8.11 9.21 -29.58
CA ALA A 171 6.77 8.99 -29.06
C ALA A 171 5.99 10.31 -28.96
N PRO A 172 4.75 10.39 -29.48
CA PRO A 172 3.88 11.53 -29.26
C PRO A 172 3.57 11.74 -27.77
N PRO A 173 3.34 12.99 -27.30
CA PRO A 173 3.14 13.30 -25.88
C PRO A 173 2.06 12.49 -25.19
N VAL A 174 0.97 12.18 -25.89
CA VAL A 174 -0.14 11.36 -25.35
C VAL A 174 0.27 9.89 -25.21
N SER A 175 1.01 9.34 -26.18
CA SER A 175 1.48 7.96 -26.16
C SER A 175 2.56 7.77 -25.07
N PHE A 176 3.51 8.70 -24.99
CA PHE A 176 4.51 8.75 -23.94
C PHE A 176 3.88 8.76 -22.54
N ALA A 177 2.95 9.70 -22.30
CA ALA A 177 2.29 9.83 -21.01
C ALA A 177 1.48 8.57 -20.63
N ARG A 178 0.77 7.97 -21.60
CA ARG A 178 -0.01 6.75 -21.37
C ARG A 178 0.88 5.57 -21.00
N THR A 179 1.97 5.38 -21.70
CA THR A 179 2.92 4.30 -21.45
C THR A 179 3.59 4.48 -20.09
N THR A 180 4.06 5.69 -19.76
CA THR A 180 4.66 6.01 -18.46
C THR A 180 3.67 5.79 -17.31
N ALA A 181 2.41 6.22 -17.46
CA ALA A 181 1.37 6.01 -16.45
C ALA A 181 1.03 4.51 -16.26
N SER A 182 0.96 3.75 -17.34
CA SER A 182 0.74 2.30 -17.25
C SER A 182 1.92 1.60 -16.58
N CYS A 183 3.17 2.01 -16.87
CA CYS A 183 4.36 1.47 -16.19
C CYS A 183 4.35 1.78 -14.70
N ALA A 184 3.90 2.97 -14.27
CA ALA A 184 3.80 3.30 -12.85
C ALA A 184 2.84 2.36 -12.09
N VAL A 185 1.67 2.05 -12.69
CA VAL A 185 0.72 1.09 -12.10
C VAL A 185 1.27 -0.34 -12.14
N LEU A 186 1.96 -0.74 -13.20
CA LEU A 186 2.60 -2.06 -13.26
C LEU A 186 3.68 -2.22 -12.18
N PHE A 187 4.46 -1.17 -11.91
CA PHE A 187 5.41 -1.18 -10.79
C PHE A 187 4.70 -1.25 -9.43
N PHE A 188 3.56 -0.60 -9.28
CA PHE A 188 2.74 -0.70 -8.07
C PHE A 188 2.33 -2.17 -7.80
N VAL A 189 1.77 -2.86 -8.81
CA VAL A 189 1.42 -4.29 -8.69
C VAL A 189 2.64 -5.18 -8.48
N ALA A 190 3.76 -4.88 -9.16
CA ALA A 190 4.99 -5.66 -9.05
C ALA A 190 5.72 -5.52 -7.70
N SER A 191 5.31 -4.57 -6.85
CA SER A 191 5.95 -4.32 -5.56
C SER A 191 5.76 -5.49 -4.61
N PHE A 192 6.87 -6.04 -4.09
CA PHE A 192 6.83 -7.08 -3.06
C PHE A 192 6.09 -6.60 -1.81
N GLY A 193 6.26 -5.31 -1.45
CA GLY A 193 5.57 -4.72 -0.31
C GLY A 193 4.05 -4.73 -0.46
N ILE A 194 3.52 -4.41 -1.64
CA ILE A 194 2.09 -4.47 -1.90
C ILE A 194 1.58 -5.91 -1.89
N ALA A 195 2.31 -6.83 -2.51
CA ALA A 195 1.91 -8.24 -2.54
C ALA A 195 1.77 -8.84 -1.14
N THR A 196 2.58 -8.39 -0.17
CA THR A 196 2.53 -8.88 1.22
C THR A 196 1.51 -8.15 2.10
N ARG A 197 0.97 -7.00 1.67
CA ARG A 197 0.08 -6.14 2.47
C ARG A 197 -1.32 -5.98 1.91
N GLN A 198 -1.53 -6.34 0.65
CA GLN A 198 -2.77 -6.07 -0.06
C GLN A 198 -3.99 -6.76 0.56
N TYR A 199 -3.82 -7.94 1.11
CA TYR A 199 -4.88 -8.77 1.67
C TYR A 199 -4.91 -8.78 3.21
N GLU A 200 -3.97 -8.09 3.88
CA GLU A 200 -3.93 -8.06 5.33
C GLU A 200 -4.61 -6.79 5.89
N PRO A 201 -3.90 -5.80 6.44
CA PRO A 201 -4.57 -4.73 7.15
C PRO A 201 -5.16 -3.68 6.20
N ILE A 202 -6.45 -3.47 6.26
CA ILE A 202 -7.17 -2.46 5.49
C ILE A 202 -6.67 -1.04 5.76
N ALA A 203 -6.25 -0.76 6.99
CA ALA A 203 -5.68 0.52 7.35
C ALA A 203 -4.38 0.81 6.58
N ASP A 204 -3.56 -0.21 6.32
CA ASP A 204 -2.33 -0.07 5.53
C ASP A 204 -2.65 0.26 4.06
N THR A 205 -3.64 -0.38 3.46
CA THR A 205 -4.07 -0.09 2.08
C THR A 205 -4.69 1.30 1.94
N ALA A 206 -5.44 1.75 2.94
CA ALA A 206 -5.98 3.11 3.02
C ALA A 206 -4.85 4.16 3.12
N LEU A 207 -3.80 3.88 3.90
CA LEU A 207 -2.63 4.75 4.03
C LEU A 207 -1.88 4.90 2.70
N VAL A 208 -1.68 3.80 1.95
CA VAL A 208 -1.07 3.83 0.61
C VAL A 208 -1.92 4.67 -0.35
N ALA A 209 -3.25 4.52 -0.30
CA ALA A 209 -4.16 5.32 -1.12
C ALA A 209 -4.06 6.81 -0.78
N ALA A 210 -4.07 7.16 0.50
CA ALA A 210 -3.93 8.54 0.94
C ALA A 210 -2.59 9.16 0.49
N ALA A 211 -1.47 8.43 0.59
CA ALA A 211 -0.18 8.89 0.08
C ALA A 211 -0.18 9.11 -1.43
N ALA A 212 -0.80 8.21 -2.20
CA ALA A 212 -0.93 8.35 -3.64
C ALA A 212 -1.79 9.57 -4.03
N TRP A 213 -2.88 9.83 -3.31
CA TRP A 213 -3.73 10.99 -3.54
C TRP A 213 -3.10 12.30 -3.07
N ALA A 214 -2.27 12.29 -2.03
CA ALA A 214 -1.48 13.46 -1.63
C ALA A 214 -0.50 13.87 -2.75
N LEU A 215 0.22 12.91 -3.33
CA LEU A 215 1.09 13.13 -4.48
C LEU A 215 0.30 13.57 -5.73
N TYR A 216 -0.87 12.95 -5.98
CA TYR A 216 -1.75 13.36 -7.08
C TYR A 216 -2.27 14.79 -6.92
N GLY A 217 -2.70 15.17 -5.73
CA GLY A 217 -3.15 16.54 -5.43
C GLY A 217 -2.07 17.56 -5.74
N ALA A 218 -0.82 17.29 -5.31
CA ALA A 218 0.33 18.14 -5.63
C ALA A 218 0.61 18.20 -7.15
N ALA A 219 0.47 17.10 -7.89
CA ALA A 219 0.55 17.11 -9.34
C ALA A 219 -0.65 17.83 -10.01
N TRP A 220 -1.82 17.76 -9.41
CA TRP A 220 -3.00 18.48 -9.90
C TRP A 220 -2.90 19.99 -9.70
N ALA A 221 -2.21 20.44 -8.66
CA ALA A 221 -1.92 21.85 -8.42
C ALA A 221 -1.18 22.53 -9.58
N LEU A 222 -0.46 21.79 -10.42
CA LEU A 222 0.17 22.31 -11.64
C LEU A 222 -0.86 22.87 -12.66
N ARG A 223 -2.11 22.44 -12.60
CA ARG A 223 -3.18 22.88 -13.48
C ARG A 223 -4.23 23.74 -12.75
N ARG A 224 -4.58 23.35 -11.53
CA ARG A 224 -5.52 24.05 -10.64
C ARG A 224 -4.86 24.25 -9.28
N PRO A 225 -4.12 25.35 -9.09
CA PRO A 225 -3.22 25.53 -7.96
C PRO A 225 -3.87 25.33 -6.59
N PHE A 226 -5.00 25.96 -6.35
CA PHE A 226 -5.66 25.95 -5.05
C PHE A 226 -6.41 24.63 -4.78
N VAL A 227 -7.14 24.11 -5.79
CA VAL A 227 -7.85 22.83 -5.67
C VAL A 227 -6.88 21.67 -5.47
N GLY A 228 -5.79 21.64 -6.26
CA GLY A 228 -4.77 20.59 -6.10
C GLY A 228 -4.03 20.68 -4.77
N ALA A 229 -3.75 21.89 -4.29
CA ALA A 229 -3.15 22.13 -2.97
C ALA A 229 -4.08 21.62 -1.84
N PHE A 230 -5.36 21.95 -1.90
CA PHE A 230 -6.37 21.48 -0.95
C PHE A 230 -6.49 19.94 -0.96
N VAL A 231 -6.60 19.31 -2.14
CA VAL A 231 -6.70 17.86 -2.27
C VAL A 231 -5.44 17.16 -1.75
N SER A 232 -4.25 17.73 -1.99
CA SER A 232 -3.01 17.19 -1.43
C SER A 232 -3.00 17.22 0.09
N GLY A 233 -3.46 18.32 0.70
CA GLY A 233 -3.63 18.46 2.14
C GLY A 233 -4.69 17.51 2.68
N LEU A 234 -5.87 17.43 2.03
CA LEU A 234 -6.97 16.56 2.43
C LEU A 234 -6.57 15.08 2.47
N ALA A 235 -5.81 14.64 1.47
CA ALA A 235 -5.31 13.29 1.44
C ALA A 235 -4.26 13.02 2.55
N ALA A 236 -3.39 14.01 2.85
CA ALA A 236 -2.46 13.90 3.98
C ALA A 236 -3.20 13.89 5.33
N GLY A 237 -4.26 14.70 5.50
CA GLY A 237 -5.14 14.66 6.67
C GLY A 237 -5.88 13.32 6.78
N GLY A 238 -6.36 12.77 5.64
CA GLY A 238 -6.91 11.42 5.58
C GLY A 238 -5.91 10.35 6.03
N ALA A 239 -4.64 10.46 5.62
CA ALA A 239 -3.59 9.55 6.08
C ALA A 239 -3.41 9.59 7.60
N ALA A 240 -3.51 10.78 8.22
CA ALA A 240 -3.46 10.94 9.67
C ALA A 240 -4.62 10.25 10.41
N LEU A 241 -5.75 10.06 9.71
CA LEU A 241 -6.92 9.34 10.22
C LEU A 241 -6.91 7.83 9.91
N THR A 242 -5.81 7.27 9.41
CA THR A 242 -5.65 5.82 9.17
C THR A 242 -4.89 5.14 10.30
N THR A 243 -3.62 4.77 10.08
CA THR A 243 -2.79 4.03 11.04
C THR A 243 -1.89 4.92 11.89
N SER A 244 -1.51 6.09 11.40
CA SER A 244 -0.50 6.91 12.07
C SER A 244 -0.62 8.38 11.69
N PHE A 245 -0.88 9.21 12.68
CA PHE A 245 -0.82 10.67 12.54
C PHE A 245 0.55 11.12 12.00
N ALA A 246 1.64 10.49 12.45
CA ALA A 246 2.99 10.79 11.99
C ALA A 246 3.12 10.68 10.47
N CYS A 247 2.58 9.61 9.86
CA CYS A 247 2.61 9.46 8.40
C CYS A 247 1.82 10.56 7.68
N GLY A 248 0.64 10.90 8.18
CA GLY A 248 -0.14 12.02 7.64
C GLY A 248 0.61 13.34 7.74
N PHE A 249 1.25 13.60 8.87
CA PHE A 249 2.07 14.79 9.10
C PHE A 249 3.26 14.88 8.13
N TRP A 250 3.99 13.78 7.91
CA TRP A 250 5.10 13.76 6.96
C TRP A 250 4.63 13.92 5.50
N LEU A 251 3.49 13.37 5.14
CA LEU A 251 2.87 13.62 3.82
C LEU A 251 2.43 15.08 3.69
N PHE A 252 1.91 15.69 4.75
CA PHE A 252 1.57 17.11 4.77
C PHE A 252 2.82 17.99 4.57
N LEU A 253 3.92 17.71 5.26
CA LEU A 253 5.19 18.40 5.05
C LEU A 253 5.71 18.23 3.62
N SER A 254 5.56 17.04 3.05
CA SER A 254 5.89 16.76 1.64
C SER A 254 5.06 17.62 0.69
N ALA A 255 3.75 17.71 0.95
CA ALA A 255 2.83 18.55 0.17
C ALA A 255 3.18 20.04 0.30
N LEU A 256 3.46 20.53 1.50
CA LEU A 256 3.90 21.91 1.74
C LEU A 256 5.22 22.21 1.00
N ALA A 257 6.20 21.32 1.08
CA ALA A 257 7.47 21.45 0.36
C ALA A 257 7.23 21.54 -1.16
N ALA A 258 6.33 20.72 -1.70
CA ALA A 258 5.95 20.79 -3.11
C ALA A 258 5.34 22.15 -3.47
N GLN A 259 4.38 22.69 -2.66
CA GLN A 259 3.78 24.01 -2.91
C GLN A 259 4.80 25.15 -2.77
N ALA A 260 5.80 24.97 -1.91
CA ALA A 260 6.83 25.98 -1.67
C ALA A 260 7.91 26.01 -2.76
N VAL A 261 8.36 24.83 -3.22
CA VAL A 261 9.58 24.69 -4.05
C VAL A 261 9.27 24.66 -5.55
N LEU A 262 8.13 24.08 -5.97
CA LEU A 262 7.81 23.94 -7.39
C LEU A 262 7.54 25.28 -8.06
N ARG A 263 8.47 25.71 -8.90
CA ARG A 263 8.38 26.97 -9.68
C ARG A 263 7.29 26.92 -10.76
N ALA A 264 6.91 25.73 -11.19
CA ALA A 264 5.92 25.51 -12.24
C ALA A 264 4.46 25.73 -11.77
N LEU A 265 4.24 26.00 -10.49
CA LEU A 265 2.93 26.24 -9.91
C LEU A 265 2.51 27.68 -10.10
N GLY A 266 1.29 27.87 -10.64
CA GLY A 266 0.66 29.19 -10.76
C GLY A 266 0.04 29.68 -9.44
N GLY A 267 -0.42 30.93 -9.43
CA GLY A 267 -1.11 31.57 -8.31
C GLY A 267 -0.19 31.92 -7.13
N SER A 268 -0.77 32.51 -6.09
CA SER A 268 -0.04 32.91 -4.90
C SER A 268 0.49 31.69 -4.11
N ARG A 269 1.79 31.72 -3.80
CA ARG A 269 2.46 30.68 -3.00
C ARG A 269 1.82 30.56 -1.60
N LEU A 270 1.56 31.70 -0.97
CA LEU A 270 0.96 31.73 0.37
C LEU A 270 -0.43 31.08 0.34
N LEU A 271 -1.27 31.42 -0.62
CA LEU A 271 -2.59 30.81 -0.73
C LEU A 271 -2.53 29.30 -0.97
N ARG A 272 -1.61 28.81 -1.80
CA ARG A 272 -1.44 27.37 -2.00
C ARG A 272 -1.06 26.66 -0.70
N ILE A 273 -0.11 27.23 0.08
CA ILE A 273 0.28 26.72 1.40
C ILE A 273 -0.92 26.74 2.35
N SER A 274 -1.69 27.83 2.39
CA SER A 274 -2.92 27.93 3.21
C SER A 274 -3.98 26.90 2.82
N PHE A 275 -4.21 26.68 1.52
CA PHE A 275 -5.16 25.65 1.06
C PHE A 275 -4.68 24.24 1.37
N THR A 276 -3.35 23.97 1.35
CA THR A 276 -2.80 22.67 1.78
C THR A 276 -3.00 22.49 3.28
N ALA A 277 -2.75 23.52 4.08
CA ALA A 277 -2.95 23.46 5.54
C ALA A 277 -4.43 23.30 5.90
N LEU A 278 -5.33 24.02 5.22
CA LEU A 278 -6.77 23.88 5.38
C LEU A 278 -7.23 22.45 5.03
N GLY A 279 -6.75 21.92 3.89
CA GLY A 279 -7.07 20.56 3.47
C GLY A 279 -6.62 19.53 4.51
N PHE A 280 -5.42 19.66 5.09
CA PHE A 280 -4.92 18.78 6.13
C PHE A 280 -5.74 18.86 7.41
N ALA A 281 -6.05 20.07 7.85
CA ALA A 281 -6.77 20.31 9.09
C ALA A 281 -8.27 19.91 9.01
N ALA A 282 -8.89 20.05 7.83
CA ALA A 282 -10.33 19.86 7.68
C ALA A 282 -10.85 18.49 8.15
N PRO A 283 -10.32 17.32 7.75
CA PRO A 283 -10.81 16.03 8.22
C PRO A 283 -10.55 15.82 9.72
N LEU A 284 -9.45 16.33 10.26
CA LEU A 284 -9.12 16.25 11.68
C LEU A 284 -10.08 17.09 12.51
N ILE A 285 -10.29 18.36 12.14
CA ILE A 285 -11.21 19.27 12.85
C ILE A 285 -12.64 18.72 12.77
N PHE A 286 -13.06 18.23 11.60
CA PHE A 286 -14.38 17.63 11.46
C PHE A 286 -14.57 16.44 12.39
N TRP A 287 -13.63 15.50 12.40
CA TRP A 287 -13.72 14.29 13.22
C TRP A 287 -13.66 14.61 14.72
N ILE A 288 -12.60 15.32 15.16
CA ILE A 288 -12.41 15.67 16.59
C ILE A 288 -13.57 16.53 17.08
N GLY A 289 -13.96 17.55 16.30
CA GLY A 289 -15.05 18.45 16.66
C GLY A 289 -16.39 17.70 16.78
N THR A 290 -16.73 16.84 15.81
CA THR A 290 -17.96 16.08 15.87
C THR A 290 -17.97 15.11 17.06
N ALA A 291 -16.86 14.40 17.30
CA ALA A 291 -16.75 13.47 18.42
C ALA A 291 -16.87 14.17 19.78
N CYS A 292 -16.16 15.28 20.00
CA CYS A 292 -16.22 16.03 21.24
C CYS A 292 -17.61 16.69 21.51
N LEU A 293 -18.36 16.99 20.44
CA LEU A 293 -19.69 17.56 20.57
C LEU A 293 -20.79 16.50 20.82
N THR A 294 -20.55 15.26 20.43
CA THR A 294 -21.59 14.21 20.45
C THR A 294 -21.35 13.12 21.48
N VAL A 295 -20.09 12.89 21.88
CA VAL A 295 -19.71 11.86 22.84
C VAL A 295 -19.11 12.52 24.09
N PRO A 296 -19.75 12.42 25.28
CA PRO A 296 -19.34 13.14 26.48
C PRO A 296 -17.89 12.94 26.89
N ASP A 297 -17.40 11.69 26.87
CA ASP A 297 -16.06 11.34 27.37
C ASP A 297 -14.97 11.41 26.28
N ALA A 298 -15.31 11.84 25.05
CA ALA A 298 -14.36 11.86 23.95
C ALA A 298 -13.14 12.74 24.24
N ALA A 299 -13.38 13.95 24.73
CA ALA A 299 -12.34 14.94 25.01
C ALA A 299 -11.47 14.57 26.22
N GLU A 300 -12.08 13.92 27.24
CA GLU A 300 -11.42 13.66 28.52
C GLU A 300 -10.70 12.31 28.57
N VAL A 301 -11.18 11.31 27.83
CA VAL A 301 -10.66 9.94 27.89
C VAL A 301 -10.04 9.50 26.56
N TRP A 302 -10.82 9.54 25.46
CA TRP A 302 -10.39 8.90 24.21
C TRP A 302 -9.30 9.68 23.49
N PHE A 303 -9.46 11.00 23.29
CA PHE A 303 -8.47 11.80 22.59
C PHE A 303 -7.14 11.94 23.31
N PRO A 304 -7.05 12.13 24.64
CA PRO A 304 -5.78 12.10 25.34
C PRO A 304 -5.01 10.79 25.15
N LEU A 305 -5.71 9.64 25.16
CA LEU A 305 -5.12 8.33 24.89
C LEU A 305 -4.62 8.25 23.44
N TRP A 306 -5.41 8.68 22.46
CA TRP A 306 -5.02 8.69 21.05
C TRP A 306 -3.81 9.62 20.82
N PHE A 307 -3.83 10.85 21.33
CA PHE A 307 -2.71 11.77 21.19
C PHE A 307 -1.43 11.24 21.84
N SER A 308 -1.51 10.60 23.00
CA SER A 308 -0.34 10.02 23.66
C SER A 308 0.26 8.86 22.84
N ASN A 309 -0.58 7.99 22.27
CA ASN A 309 -0.14 6.90 21.40
C ASN A 309 0.50 7.45 20.12
N GLN A 310 -0.11 8.45 19.49
CA GLN A 310 0.40 9.03 18.25
C GLN A 310 1.70 9.85 18.47
N ALA A 311 1.83 10.53 19.61
CA ALA A 311 3.05 11.27 19.95
C ALA A 311 4.27 10.36 20.05
N GLN A 312 4.12 9.16 20.60
CA GLN A 312 5.19 8.15 20.67
C GLN A 312 5.72 7.73 19.30
N HIS A 313 4.92 7.85 18.25
CA HIS A 313 5.36 7.55 16.87
C HIS A 313 6.30 8.62 16.28
N LEU A 314 6.41 9.80 16.90
CA LEU A 314 7.27 10.91 16.45
C LEU A 314 8.59 11.01 17.24
N GLU A 315 8.95 9.98 17.98
CA GLU A 315 10.19 9.92 18.74
C GLU A 315 11.42 9.75 17.82
N PRO A 316 12.62 10.20 18.25
CA PRO A 316 13.85 9.92 17.54
C PRO A 316 14.05 8.42 17.30
N ALA A 317 14.37 8.06 16.07
CA ALA A 317 14.50 6.66 15.69
C ALA A 317 15.73 6.01 16.35
N SER A 318 15.55 4.81 16.88
CA SER A 318 16.67 3.99 17.35
C SER A 318 17.51 3.49 16.18
N ALA A 319 18.79 3.16 16.42
CA ALA A 319 19.65 2.55 15.41
C ALA A 319 19.05 1.25 14.86
N ALA A 320 18.36 0.47 15.70
CA ALA A 320 17.64 -0.74 15.30
C ALA A 320 16.49 -0.43 14.33
N ALA A 321 15.72 0.65 14.57
CA ALA A 321 14.64 1.07 13.68
C ALA A 321 15.18 1.50 12.29
N ILE A 322 16.26 2.28 12.26
CA ILE A 322 16.90 2.74 11.02
C ILE A 322 17.47 1.53 10.24
N PHE A 323 18.14 0.61 10.93
CA PHE A 323 18.69 -0.60 10.30
C PHE A 323 17.58 -1.49 9.73
N TRP A 324 16.52 -1.73 10.51
CA TRP A 324 15.37 -2.51 10.07
C TRP A 324 14.68 -1.87 8.86
N LEU A 325 14.44 -0.55 8.92
CA LEU A 325 13.81 0.19 7.83
C LEU A 325 14.63 0.11 6.54
N SER A 326 15.95 0.32 6.63
CA SER A 326 16.85 0.26 5.48
C SER A 326 16.90 -1.14 4.88
N ARG A 327 17.05 -2.17 5.70
CA ARG A 327 17.05 -3.57 5.27
C ARG A 327 15.73 -3.97 4.62
N THR A 328 14.62 -3.56 5.22
CA THR A 328 13.28 -3.89 4.72
C THR A 328 12.97 -3.16 3.43
N ALA A 329 13.34 -1.88 3.29
CA ALA A 329 13.13 -1.10 2.09
C ALA A 329 13.74 -1.76 0.83
N VAL A 330 14.88 -2.43 0.98
CA VAL A 330 15.58 -3.08 -0.14
C VAL A 330 14.72 -4.13 -0.83
N TRP A 331 14.04 -5.00 -0.09
CA TRP A 331 13.18 -6.02 -0.70
C TRP A 331 11.74 -5.53 -0.90
N PHE A 332 11.22 -4.70 0.01
CA PHE A 332 9.84 -4.21 0.00
C PHE A 332 9.53 -3.38 -1.25
N LEU A 333 10.48 -2.54 -1.67
CA LEU A 333 10.34 -1.66 -2.84
C LEU A 333 10.88 -2.28 -4.15
N LEU A 334 11.29 -3.56 -4.17
CA LEU A 334 11.60 -4.23 -5.42
C LEU A 334 10.34 -4.43 -6.27
N PRO A 335 10.46 -4.36 -7.61
CA PRO A 335 11.66 -4.08 -8.43
C PRO A 335 11.86 -2.59 -8.73
N MET A 336 11.07 -1.68 -8.13
CA MET A 336 10.97 -0.28 -8.56
C MET A 336 12.12 0.63 -8.04
N TRP A 337 12.66 0.40 -6.83
CA TRP A 337 13.65 1.32 -6.25
C TRP A 337 14.96 1.43 -7.05
N PRO A 338 15.53 0.36 -7.67
CA PRO A 338 16.75 0.51 -8.47
C PRO A 338 16.49 1.40 -9.69
N ILE A 339 15.30 1.31 -10.29
CA ILE A 339 14.91 2.10 -11.46
C ILE A 339 14.59 3.55 -11.05
N ALA A 340 14.02 3.75 -9.86
CA ALA A 340 13.82 5.08 -9.29
C ALA A 340 15.16 5.79 -9.00
N LEU A 341 16.14 5.09 -8.44
CA LEU A 341 17.50 5.62 -8.29
C LEU A 341 18.15 5.91 -9.64
N TRP A 342 17.92 5.04 -10.63
CA TRP A 342 18.36 5.31 -12.00
C TRP A 342 17.69 6.57 -12.56
N ALA A 343 16.41 6.83 -12.26
CA ALA A 343 15.76 8.08 -12.64
C ALA A 343 16.50 9.28 -12.08
N LEU A 344 16.80 9.30 -10.79
CA LEU A 344 17.55 10.39 -10.14
C LEU A 344 18.94 10.57 -10.77
N TYR A 345 19.64 9.48 -11.04
CA TYR A 345 20.96 9.54 -11.69
C TYR A 345 20.88 10.04 -13.13
N SER A 346 19.96 9.55 -13.94
CA SER A 346 19.84 9.95 -15.35
C SER A 346 19.40 11.41 -15.51
N TRP A 347 18.52 11.87 -14.60
CA TRP A 347 18.03 13.25 -14.56
C TRP A 347 18.85 14.18 -13.66
N ARG A 348 20.00 13.76 -13.12
CA ARG A 348 20.80 14.53 -12.13
C ARG A 348 21.16 15.96 -12.54
N ARG A 349 21.23 16.25 -13.85
CA ARG A 349 21.48 17.60 -14.37
C ARG A 349 20.20 18.43 -14.55
N GLN A 350 19.04 17.84 -14.25
CA GLN A 350 17.71 18.40 -14.45
C GLN A 350 16.74 17.95 -13.33
N LEU A 351 17.25 17.85 -12.10
CA LEU A 351 16.45 17.48 -10.92
C LEU A 351 15.37 18.52 -10.60
N ASP A 352 15.53 19.75 -11.12
CA ASP A 352 14.56 20.83 -11.03
C ASP A 352 13.30 20.62 -11.87
N ARG A 353 13.32 19.64 -12.80
CA ARG A 353 12.13 19.31 -13.61
C ARG A 353 11.03 18.70 -12.75
N THR A 354 9.81 19.19 -12.92
CA THR A 354 8.68 18.85 -12.07
C THR A 354 8.41 17.35 -11.95
N GLN A 355 8.54 16.60 -13.06
CA GLN A 355 8.28 15.16 -13.08
C GLN A 355 9.26 14.33 -12.24
N ILE A 356 10.45 14.88 -11.93
CA ILE A 356 11.44 14.25 -11.04
C ILE A 356 11.37 14.91 -9.66
N LEU A 357 11.31 16.23 -9.60
CA LEU A 357 11.35 16.99 -8.36
C LEU A 357 10.18 16.66 -7.43
N LEU A 358 8.96 16.61 -7.97
CA LEU A 358 7.77 16.38 -7.15
C LEU A 358 7.79 15.04 -6.39
N PRO A 359 7.93 13.86 -7.03
CA PRO A 359 8.01 12.61 -6.30
C PRO A 359 9.28 12.52 -5.43
N SER A 360 10.39 13.18 -5.83
CA SER A 360 11.61 13.22 -5.02
C SER A 360 11.44 14.01 -3.72
N LEU A 361 10.67 15.09 -3.72
CA LEU A 361 10.35 15.85 -2.50
C LEU A 361 9.57 14.98 -1.50
N PHE A 362 8.61 14.19 -1.98
CA PHE A 362 7.88 13.24 -1.13
C PHE A 362 8.83 12.19 -0.56
N LEU A 363 9.67 11.57 -1.39
CA LEU A 363 10.64 10.58 -0.91
C LEU A 363 11.67 11.16 0.05
N ALA A 364 12.17 12.37 -0.20
CA ALA A 364 13.12 13.02 0.68
C ALA A 364 12.52 13.28 2.07
N ALA A 365 11.28 13.75 2.14
CA ALA A 365 10.58 13.94 3.40
C ALA A 365 10.33 12.62 4.13
N ILE A 366 9.98 11.54 3.40
CA ILE A 366 9.79 10.20 3.98
C ILE A 366 11.11 9.62 4.49
N VAL A 367 12.20 9.77 3.75
CA VAL A 367 13.53 9.33 4.21
C VAL A 367 13.94 10.11 5.46
N PHE A 368 13.69 11.42 5.48
CA PHE A 368 13.94 12.26 6.66
C PHE A 368 13.07 11.83 7.85
N ALA A 369 11.80 11.48 7.61
CA ALA A 369 10.90 10.93 8.60
C ALA A 369 11.44 9.64 9.27
N GLY A 370 12.25 8.87 8.55
CA GLY A 370 12.89 7.65 9.07
C GLY A 370 13.83 7.89 10.27
N PHE A 371 14.26 9.14 10.51
CA PHE A 371 15.03 9.52 11.68
C PHE A 371 14.15 9.90 12.89
N PHE A 372 12.84 10.02 12.70
CA PHE A 372 11.88 10.48 13.69
C PHE A 372 10.66 9.56 13.75
N ILE A 373 10.88 8.26 13.78
CA ILE A 373 9.80 7.28 13.88
C ILE A 373 10.20 6.11 14.76
N ARG A 374 9.30 5.71 15.65
CA ARG A 374 9.47 4.54 16.49
C ARG A 374 9.45 3.24 15.68
N TYR A 375 10.14 2.21 16.15
CA TYR A 375 10.36 0.93 15.46
C TYR A 375 9.06 0.26 14.98
N ASP A 376 8.03 0.23 15.81
CA ASP A 376 6.72 -0.39 15.52
C ASP A 376 5.92 0.32 14.41
N ALA A 377 6.10 1.65 14.28
CA ALA A 377 5.46 2.46 13.25
C ALA A 377 6.32 2.60 11.97
N ALA A 378 7.60 2.17 11.99
CA ALA A 378 8.53 2.36 10.87
C ALA A 378 8.04 1.71 9.55
N GLY A 379 7.29 0.61 9.63
CA GLY A 379 6.69 -0.05 8.47
C GLY A 379 5.74 0.86 7.67
N ASN A 380 5.09 1.81 8.32
CA ASN A 380 4.16 2.74 7.68
C ASN A 380 4.86 3.69 6.70
N LEU A 381 6.15 4.04 6.96
CA LEU A 381 6.94 4.86 6.04
C LEU A 381 7.21 4.15 4.71
N LEU A 382 7.39 2.83 4.74
CA LEU A 382 7.55 2.04 3.53
C LEU A 382 6.28 2.08 2.68
N LEU A 383 5.11 2.01 3.31
CA LEU A 383 3.82 2.08 2.62
C LEU A 383 3.63 3.43 1.89
N ILE A 384 3.87 4.55 2.57
CA ILE A 384 3.72 5.88 1.95
C ILE A 384 4.79 6.18 0.88
N SER A 385 5.92 5.45 0.88
CA SER A 385 6.98 5.61 -0.12
C SER A 385 6.67 4.94 -1.47
N ILE A 386 5.69 4.04 -1.54
CA ILE A 386 5.38 3.24 -2.74
C ILE A 386 4.99 4.14 -3.92
N ALA A 387 3.99 5.02 -3.74
CA ALA A 387 3.48 5.84 -4.83
C ALA A 387 4.54 6.76 -5.48
N PRO A 388 5.32 7.55 -4.73
CA PRO A 388 6.37 8.37 -5.34
C PRO A 388 7.49 7.53 -5.97
N THR A 389 7.81 6.35 -5.42
CA THR A 389 8.81 5.44 -6.01
C THR A 389 8.32 4.86 -7.34
N CYS A 390 7.04 4.45 -7.45
CA CYS A 390 6.44 3.98 -8.70
C CYS A 390 6.50 5.04 -9.81
N VAL A 391 6.17 6.28 -9.45
CA VAL A 391 6.21 7.39 -10.41
C VAL A 391 7.63 7.67 -10.89
N LEU A 392 8.61 7.75 -9.97
CA LEU A 392 10.02 7.92 -10.35
C LEU A 392 10.54 6.76 -11.21
N ALA A 393 10.23 5.52 -10.84
CA ALA A 393 10.64 4.34 -11.60
C ALA A 393 10.11 4.38 -13.05
N ALA A 394 8.87 4.83 -13.24
CA ALA A 394 8.28 4.97 -14.57
C ALA A 394 9.04 6.00 -15.45
N PHE A 395 9.51 7.13 -14.87
CA PHE A 395 10.37 8.09 -15.57
C PHE A 395 11.80 7.58 -15.76
N GLY A 396 12.30 6.77 -14.82
CA GLY A 396 13.59 6.09 -14.93
C GLY A 396 13.61 5.11 -16.11
N LEU A 397 12.54 4.35 -16.27
CA LEU A 397 12.40 3.38 -17.34
C LEU A 397 12.52 4.02 -18.73
N ALA A 398 11.92 5.19 -18.94
CA ALA A 398 12.01 5.95 -20.20
C ALA A 398 13.42 6.43 -20.55
N SER A 399 14.36 6.41 -19.60
CA SER A 399 15.77 6.77 -19.78
C SER A 399 16.73 5.58 -19.84
N LEU A 400 16.22 4.34 -19.72
CA LEU A 400 17.02 3.12 -19.83
C LEU A 400 17.40 2.82 -21.27
N ARG A 401 18.63 2.31 -21.45
CA ARG A 401 19.03 1.70 -22.72
C ARG A 401 18.51 0.27 -22.79
N ARG A 402 18.23 -0.25 -23.98
CA ARG A 402 17.71 -1.61 -24.23
C ARG A 402 18.45 -2.71 -23.46
N SER A 403 19.76 -2.61 -23.36
CA SER A 403 20.56 -3.59 -22.62
C SER A 403 20.20 -3.65 -21.13
N ARG A 404 19.83 -2.52 -20.52
CA ARG A 404 19.41 -2.45 -19.11
C ARG A 404 17.94 -2.79 -18.89
N GLU A 405 17.08 -2.53 -19.88
CA GLU A 405 15.70 -3.00 -19.86
C GLU A 405 15.64 -4.53 -19.78
N ASN A 406 16.55 -5.23 -20.48
CA ASN A 406 16.66 -6.68 -20.42
C ASN A 406 17.01 -7.20 -19.00
N LEU A 407 17.71 -6.45 -18.17
CA LEU A 407 17.97 -6.87 -16.78
C LEU A 407 16.68 -6.97 -15.97
N LEU A 408 15.73 -6.05 -16.19
CA LEU A 408 14.42 -6.12 -15.53
C LEU A 408 13.62 -7.35 -16.01
N ASP A 409 13.68 -7.68 -17.30
CA ASP A 409 13.05 -8.89 -17.83
C ASP A 409 13.66 -10.14 -17.20
N TRP A 410 15.00 -10.25 -17.20
CA TRP A 410 15.68 -11.40 -16.59
C TRP A 410 15.43 -11.53 -15.08
N PHE A 411 15.40 -10.39 -14.38
CA PHE A 411 15.00 -10.37 -12.98
C PHE A 411 13.61 -10.98 -12.80
N ALA A 412 12.63 -10.48 -13.57
CA ALA A 412 11.26 -10.97 -13.49
C ALA A 412 11.16 -12.47 -13.81
N LEU A 413 11.76 -12.89 -14.93
CA LEU A 413 11.74 -14.29 -15.36
C LEU A 413 12.39 -15.21 -14.31
N SER A 414 13.55 -14.85 -13.80
CA SER A 414 14.28 -15.69 -12.84
C SER A 414 13.58 -15.75 -11.49
N VAL A 415 13.30 -14.59 -10.89
CA VAL A 415 12.78 -14.50 -9.51
C VAL A 415 11.39 -15.12 -9.43
N PHE A 416 10.47 -14.75 -10.31
CA PHE A 416 9.09 -15.23 -10.21
C PHE A 416 8.95 -16.68 -10.68
N THR A 417 9.77 -17.16 -11.62
CA THR A 417 9.77 -18.59 -11.96
C THR A 417 10.30 -19.43 -10.80
N VAL A 418 11.41 -19.03 -10.18
CA VAL A 418 11.93 -19.75 -9.01
C VAL A 418 10.94 -19.72 -7.85
N ALA A 419 10.35 -18.56 -7.55
CA ALA A 419 9.34 -18.43 -6.51
C ALA A 419 8.13 -19.35 -6.78
N LEU A 420 7.60 -19.32 -8.00
CA LEU A 420 6.47 -20.13 -8.41
C LEU A 420 6.77 -21.64 -8.30
N LEU A 421 7.93 -22.08 -8.82
CA LEU A 421 8.37 -23.47 -8.71
C LEU A 421 8.57 -23.88 -7.26
N THR A 422 9.06 -23.00 -6.39
CA THR A 422 9.22 -23.27 -4.95
C THR A 422 7.87 -23.49 -4.29
N VAL A 423 6.87 -22.65 -4.57
CA VAL A 423 5.50 -22.81 -4.03
C VAL A 423 4.92 -24.17 -4.43
N TRP A 424 5.02 -24.53 -5.70
CA TRP A 424 4.56 -25.83 -6.21
C TRP A 424 5.33 -27.01 -5.61
N LEU A 425 6.64 -26.91 -5.50
CA LEU A 425 7.49 -27.98 -4.99
C LEU A 425 7.14 -28.32 -3.54
N TYR A 426 6.96 -27.32 -2.68
CA TYR A 426 6.55 -27.55 -1.29
C TYR A 426 5.13 -28.13 -1.21
N TRP A 427 4.20 -27.67 -2.06
CA TRP A 427 2.84 -28.18 -2.08
C TRP A 427 2.80 -29.65 -2.55
N LEU A 428 3.51 -29.99 -3.62
CA LEU A 428 3.64 -31.38 -4.10
C LEU A 428 4.33 -32.27 -3.05
N ALA A 429 5.34 -31.77 -2.35
CA ALA A 429 6.01 -32.52 -1.30
C ALA A 429 5.05 -32.82 -0.13
N ALA A 430 4.19 -31.87 0.24
CA ALA A 430 3.19 -32.08 1.28
C ALA A 430 2.11 -33.06 0.82
N LEU A 431 1.61 -32.91 -0.42
CA LEU A 431 0.57 -33.78 -0.99
C LEU A 431 1.02 -35.23 -1.15
N THR A 432 2.24 -35.46 -1.64
CA THR A 432 2.71 -36.81 -2.04
C THR A 432 3.62 -37.47 -1.01
N GLY A 433 4.20 -36.72 -0.08
CA GLY A 433 5.23 -37.22 0.84
C GLY A 433 6.59 -37.57 0.19
N MET A 434 6.75 -37.38 -1.15
CA MET A 434 7.95 -37.78 -1.89
C MET A 434 9.24 -37.07 -1.42
N ALA A 435 9.13 -35.89 -0.80
CA ALA A 435 10.25 -35.16 -0.23
C ALA A 435 10.05 -34.99 1.30
N PRO A 436 10.38 -35.98 2.13
CA PRO A 436 10.01 -36.02 3.56
C PRO A 436 10.49 -34.82 4.38
N LYS A 437 11.67 -34.27 4.07
CA LYS A 437 12.20 -33.08 4.76
C LYS A 437 11.36 -31.83 4.47
N MET A 438 10.91 -31.67 3.22
CA MET A 438 10.07 -30.54 2.83
C MET A 438 8.65 -30.68 3.40
N ALA A 439 8.05 -31.85 3.28
CA ALA A 439 6.75 -32.16 3.88
C ALA A 439 6.79 -31.93 5.41
N LYS A 440 7.82 -32.42 6.10
CA LYS A 440 8.01 -32.18 7.53
C LYS A 440 8.05 -30.68 7.85
N SER A 441 8.74 -29.87 7.04
CA SER A 441 8.81 -28.41 7.25
C SER A 441 7.42 -27.77 7.13
N VAL A 442 6.57 -28.22 6.20
CA VAL A 442 5.18 -27.78 6.06
C VAL A 442 4.36 -28.14 7.29
N TYR A 443 4.37 -29.40 7.69
CA TYR A 443 3.59 -29.87 8.86
C TYR A 443 4.10 -29.29 10.20
N MET A 444 5.37 -28.92 10.27
CA MET A 444 5.86 -28.14 11.40
C MET A 444 5.26 -26.72 11.43
N LEU A 445 5.10 -26.07 10.27
CA LEU A 445 4.53 -24.73 10.16
C LEU A 445 3.01 -24.72 10.32
N ALA A 446 2.33 -25.74 9.85
CA ALA A 446 0.87 -25.89 9.92
C ALA A 446 0.52 -27.31 10.42
N PRO A 447 0.57 -27.56 11.73
CA PRO A 447 0.21 -28.86 12.32
C PRO A 447 -1.25 -29.21 12.03
N GLY A 448 -1.48 -30.45 11.59
CA GLY A 448 -2.83 -30.93 11.26
C GLY A 448 -3.38 -30.47 9.91
N LEU A 449 -2.57 -29.79 9.09
CA LEU A 449 -2.97 -29.47 7.73
C LEU A 449 -3.09 -30.73 6.89
N ASP A 450 -4.24 -30.95 6.28
CA ASP A 450 -4.47 -32.02 5.31
C ASP A 450 -4.46 -31.43 3.88
N VAL A 451 -3.36 -31.64 3.17
CA VAL A 451 -3.22 -31.14 1.78
C VAL A 451 -3.91 -32.10 0.85
N THR A 452 -5.03 -31.66 0.30
CA THR A 452 -5.85 -32.46 -0.63
C THR A 452 -5.85 -31.87 -2.03
N LEU A 453 -6.16 -32.71 -3.03
CA LEU A 453 -6.34 -32.29 -4.40
C LEU A 453 -7.82 -31.93 -4.60
N ASP A 454 -8.13 -30.65 -4.65
CA ASP A 454 -9.48 -30.12 -4.87
C ASP A 454 -9.55 -29.10 -6.01
N TRP A 455 -10.70 -28.49 -6.21
CA TRP A 455 -10.91 -27.49 -7.26
C TRP A 455 -10.14 -26.18 -7.06
N SER A 456 -9.62 -25.92 -5.87
CA SER A 456 -8.82 -24.72 -5.56
C SER A 456 -7.54 -24.63 -6.39
N ILE A 457 -7.01 -25.79 -6.86
CA ILE A 457 -5.81 -25.88 -7.71
C ILE A 457 -5.99 -25.23 -9.09
N LEU A 458 -7.21 -25.10 -9.60
CA LEU A 458 -7.44 -24.65 -10.98
C LEU A 458 -6.92 -23.22 -11.24
N ALA A 459 -7.12 -22.30 -10.30
CA ALA A 459 -6.63 -20.94 -10.46
C ALA A 459 -5.09 -20.86 -10.38
N PRO A 460 -4.41 -21.45 -9.38
CA PRO A 460 -2.95 -21.61 -9.36
C PRO A 460 -2.38 -22.23 -10.64
N LEU A 461 -2.97 -23.31 -11.12
CA LEU A 461 -2.53 -23.99 -12.34
C LEU A 461 -2.68 -23.09 -13.57
N THR A 462 -3.83 -22.42 -13.70
CA THR A 462 -4.11 -21.53 -14.82
C THR A 462 -3.11 -20.37 -14.89
N VAL A 463 -2.87 -19.68 -13.77
CA VAL A 463 -1.91 -18.56 -13.76
C VAL A 463 -0.48 -19.03 -13.97
N THR A 464 -0.13 -20.25 -13.50
CA THR A 464 1.16 -20.86 -13.74
C THR A 464 1.38 -21.14 -15.23
N VAL A 465 0.40 -21.72 -15.90
CA VAL A 465 0.46 -21.96 -17.36
C VAL A 465 0.58 -20.62 -18.11
N ILE A 466 -0.23 -19.62 -17.76
CA ILE A 466 -0.14 -18.27 -18.35
C ILE A 466 1.25 -17.67 -18.13
N TRP A 467 1.83 -17.82 -16.93
CA TRP A 467 3.18 -17.36 -16.66
C TRP A 467 4.22 -18.02 -17.57
N PHE A 468 4.18 -19.34 -17.73
CA PHE A 468 5.11 -20.03 -18.64
C PHE A 468 4.90 -19.64 -20.11
N VAL A 469 3.67 -19.36 -20.53
CA VAL A 469 3.40 -18.77 -21.85
C VAL A 469 4.09 -17.40 -21.99
N PHE A 470 4.06 -16.53 -20.99
CA PHE A 470 4.80 -15.27 -21.00
C PHE A 470 6.33 -15.47 -21.02
N VAL A 471 6.85 -16.46 -20.29
CA VAL A 471 8.28 -16.83 -20.32
C VAL A 471 8.68 -17.25 -21.74
N ILE A 472 7.95 -18.18 -22.36
CA ILE A 472 8.20 -18.66 -23.73
C ILE A 472 8.10 -17.49 -24.72
N TRP A 473 7.04 -16.69 -24.63
CA TRP A 473 6.87 -15.50 -25.46
C TRP A 473 8.07 -14.56 -25.37
N ARG A 474 8.58 -14.31 -24.16
CA ARG A 474 9.74 -13.43 -23.98
C ARG A 474 11.04 -14.03 -24.51
N LEU A 475 11.22 -15.34 -24.41
CA LEU A 475 12.40 -16.05 -24.92
C LEU A 475 12.42 -16.12 -26.44
N THR A 476 11.27 -16.30 -27.08
CA THR A 476 11.11 -16.42 -28.54
C THR A 476 10.99 -15.08 -29.25
N HIS A 477 10.45 -14.05 -28.60
CA HIS A 477 10.23 -12.74 -29.19
C HIS A 477 11.05 -11.67 -28.47
N ARG A 478 11.43 -10.62 -29.22
CA ARG A 478 12.17 -9.46 -28.69
C ARG A 478 11.34 -8.19 -28.86
N PRO A 479 10.20 -8.06 -28.15
CA PRO A 479 9.34 -6.88 -28.28
C PRO A 479 10.08 -5.61 -27.84
N ILE A 480 9.83 -4.52 -28.57
CA ILE A 480 10.52 -3.22 -28.37
C ILE A 480 9.82 -2.36 -27.32
N VAL A 481 8.61 -2.75 -26.90
CA VAL A 481 7.74 -1.96 -26.02
C VAL A 481 8.35 -1.76 -24.62
N VAL A 482 8.33 -0.53 -24.12
CA VAL A 482 8.95 -0.15 -22.84
C VAL A 482 8.24 -0.79 -21.62
N TRP A 483 6.93 -0.96 -21.69
CA TRP A 483 6.15 -1.58 -20.60
C TRP A 483 6.40 -3.09 -20.39
N ARG A 484 7.17 -3.73 -21.25
CA ARG A 484 7.45 -5.18 -21.22
C ARG A 484 7.99 -5.65 -19.87
N GLY A 485 9.08 -5.03 -19.38
CA GLY A 485 9.70 -5.41 -18.12
C GLY A 485 8.78 -5.23 -16.90
N PRO A 486 8.15 -4.06 -16.71
CA PRO A 486 7.13 -3.87 -15.69
C PRO A 486 5.94 -4.85 -15.81
N TRP A 487 5.50 -5.18 -17.03
CA TRP A 487 4.45 -6.17 -17.28
C TRP A 487 4.84 -7.56 -16.78
N LEU A 488 6.03 -8.02 -17.16
CA LEU A 488 6.54 -9.32 -16.69
C LEU A 488 6.68 -9.36 -15.17
N SER A 489 7.14 -8.27 -14.56
CA SER A 489 7.25 -8.18 -13.11
C SER A 489 5.88 -8.23 -12.41
N ALA A 490 4.89 -7.48 -12.93
CA ALA A 490 3.53 -7.48 -12.39
C ALA A 490 2.80 -8.81 -12.62
N ALA A 491 2.93 -9.40 -13.81
CA ALA A 491 2.33 -10.70 -14.12
C ALA A 491 2.96 -11.83 -13.29
N GLY A 492 4.28 -11.82 -13.12
CA GLY A 492 4.98 -12.78 -12.27
C GLY A 492 4.58 -12.67 -10.81
N MET A 493 4.50 -11.42 -10.28
CA MET A 493 4.00 -11.19 -8.92
C MET A 493 2.57 -11.68 -8.74
N THR A 494 1.70 -11.40 -9.72
CA THR A 494 0.31 -11.88 -9.71
C THR A 494 0.26 -13.42 -9.72
N ALA A 495 1.05 -14.06 -10.56
CA ALA A 495 1.10 -15.53 -10.63
C ALA A 495 1.55 -16.14 -9.29
N VAL A 496 2.60 -15.58 -8.66
CA VAL A 496 3.08 -16.05 -7.35
C VAL A 496 2.02 -15.80 -6.26
N ALA A 497 1.39 -14.62 -6.22
CA ALA A 497 0.37 -14.31 -5.21
C ALA A 497 -0.85 -15.24 -5.32
N VAL A 498 -1.39 -15.43 -6.53
CA VAL A 498 -2.52 -16.34 -6.77
C VAL A 498 -2.16 -17.79 -6.42
N THR A 499 -0.95 -18.23 -6.81
CA THR A 499 -0.53 -19.62 -6.53
C THR A 499 -0.26 -19.83 -5.03
N LEU A 500 0.38 -18.87 -4.37
CA LEU A 500 0.65 -18.96 -2.94
C LEU A 500 -0.66 -18.99 -2.13
N LEU A 501 -1.55 -18.03 -2.39
CA LEU A 501 -2.80 -17.95 -1.65
C LEU A 501 -3.75 -19.09 -2.01
N GLY A 502 -3.89 -19.44 -3.29
CA GLY A 502 -4.77 -20.51 -3.72
C GLY A 502 -4.39 -21.90 -3.21
N LEU A 503 -3.08 -22.19 -3.05
CA LEU A 503 -2.61 -23.49 -2.56
C LEU A 503 -2.40 -23.55 -1.04
N TRP A 504 -2.15 -22.39 -0.39
CA TRP A 504 -1.66 -22.36 0.98
C TRP A 504 -2.53 -21.56 1.96
N HIS A 505 -3.71 -21.03 1.52
CA HIS A 505 -4.58 -20.23 2.39
C HIS A 505 -4.93 -20.96 3.69
N GLU A 506 -5.31 -22.26 3.65
CA GLU A 506 -5.60 -23.06 4.82
C GLU A 506 -4.38 -23.22 5.74
N GLY A 507 -3.21 -23.53 5.16
CA GLY A 507 -1.96 -23.65 5.93
C GLY A 507 -1.51 -22.33 6.55
N ILE A 508 -1.72 -21.21 5.85
CA ILE A 508 -1.47 -19.87 6.38
C ILE A 508 -2.46 -19.57 7.52
N ASP A 509 -3.73 -19.97 7.36
CA ASP A 509 -4.75 -19.76 8.37
C ASP A 509 -4.44 -20.55 9.65
N VAL A 510 -4.10 -21.84 9.56
CA VAL A 510 -3.65 -22.64 10.71
C VAL A 510 -2.46 -22.01 11.43
N ASN A 511 -1.50 -21.47 10.68
CA ASN A 511 -0.27 -20.90 11.26
C ASN A 511 -0.51 -19.51 11.87
N ARG A 512 -1.33 -18.65 11.22
CA ARG A 512 -1.44 -17.22 11.55
C ARG A 512 -2.73 -16.81 12.26
N SER A 513 -3.83 -17.51 12.02
CA SER A 513 -5.13 -17.19 12.64
C SER A 513 -5.15 -17.51 14.13
N TYR A 514 -5.96 -16.75 14.86
CA TYR A 514 -6.25 -17.03 16.27
C TYR A 514 -7.42 -18.00 16.45
N GLN A 515 -7.94 -18.61 15.36
CA GLN A 515 -9.11 -19.48 15.41
C GLN A 515 -8.96 -20.66 16.39
N GLY A 516 -7.79 -21.34 16.34
CA GLY A 516 -7.50 -22.45 17.26
C GLY A 516 -7.43 -22.01 18.73
N VAL A 517 -6.75 -20.88 18.98
CA VAL A 517 -6.68 -20.28 20.33
C VAL A 517 -8.06 -19.87 20.82
N ALA A 518 -8.87 -19.28 19.96
CA ALA A 518 -10.21 -18.82 20.30
C ALA A 518 -11.11 -19.99 20.71
N ARG A 519 -11.13 -21.08 19.94
CA ARG A 519 -11.92 -22.28 20.28
C ARG A 519 -11.47 -22.91 21.58
N ALA A 520 -10.16 -23.15 21.75
CA ALA A 520 -9.61 -23.75 22.98
C ALA A 520 -9.87 -22.84 24.21
N THR A 521 -9.78 -21.52 24.04
CA THR A 521 -10.08 -20.57 25.13
C THR A 521 -11.58 -20.57 25.47
N ALA A 522 -12.46 -20.64 24.47
CA ALA A 522 -13.92 -20.70 24.69
C ALA A 522 -14.33 -21.98 25.42
N GLU A 523 -13.79 -23.14 25.02
CA GLU A 523 -14.02 -24.43 25.69
C GLU A 523 -13.54 -24.41 27.15
N ALA A 524 -12.36 -23.78 27.38
CA ALA A 524 -11.83 -23.63 28.73
C ALA A 524 -12.71 -22.71 29.62
N ILE A 525 -13.23 -21.61 29.06
CA ILE A 525 -14.14 -20.71 29.79
C ILE A 525 -15.45 -21.43 30.12
N GLU A 526 -16.00 -22.15 29.17
CA GLU A 526 -17.24 -22.92 29.37
C GLU A 526 -17.08 -23.95 30.49
N SER A 527 -15.96 -24.65 30.53
CA SER A 527 -15.67 -25.65 31.57
C SER A 527 -15.45 -25.06 32.96
N LEU A 528 -14.89 -23.83 33.07
CA LEU A 528 -14.54 -23.20 34.34
C LEU A 528 -15.65 -22.32 34.93
N ALA A 529 -16.40 -21.62 34.07
CA ALA A 529 -17.32 -20.57 34.50
C ALA A 529 -18.71 -20.62 33.83
N GLY A 530 -18.89 -21.52 32.87
CA GLY A 530 -20.12 -21.65 32.09
C GLY A 530 -20.20 -20.77 30.86
N THR A 531 -21.19 -21.05 30.00
CA THR A 531 -21.45 -20.33 28.76
C THR A 531 -21.80 -18.86 28.99
N GLY A 532 -21.32 -17.97 28.12
CA GLY A 532 -21.64 -16.53 28.15
C GLY A 532 -20.96 -15.74 29.27
N THR A 533 -19.96 -16.34 29.95
CA THR A 533 -19.18 -15.62 30.97
C THR A 533 -18.23 -14.62 30.34
N LYS A 534 -18.36 -13.34 30.72
CA LYS A 534 -17.40 -12.31 30.33
C LYS A 534 -16.09 -12.48 31.08
N ILE A 535 -14.98 -12.24 30.38
CA ILE A 535 -13.62 -12.35 30.93
C ILE A 535 -12.88 -11.00 30.86
N ASP A 536 -11.93 -10.79 31.77
CA ASP A 536 -11.05 -9.64 31.71
C ASP A 536 -9.96 -9.87 30.63
N GLY A 537 -9.91 -8.98 29.66
CA GLY A 537 -8.92 -8.95 28.57
C GLY A 537 -8.26 -7.57 28.45
N ALA A 538 -8.26 -6.74 29.50
CA ALA A 538 -7.75 -5.37 29.46
C ALA A 538 -6.28 -5.28 29.00
N ASP A 539 -5.45 -6.27 29.38
CA ASP A 539 -4.02 -6.32 29.02
C ASP A 539 -3.76 -6.93 27.62
N LEU A 540 -4.82 -7.36 26.91
CA LEU A 540 -4.67 -7.94 25.58
C LEU A 540 -4.73 -6.87 24.50
N PRO A 541 -3.87 -6.96 23.46
CA PRO A 541 -4.02 -6.14 22.26
C PRO A 541 -5.43 -6.24 21.66
N GLY A 542 -5.95 -5.13 21.14
CA GLY A 542 -7.29 -5.08 20.56
C GLY A 542 -7.52 -6.14 19.48
N GLY A 543 -6.52 -6.41 18.64
CA GLY A 543 -6.60 -7.45 17.61
C GLY A 543 -6.80 -8.86 18.16
N ILE A 544 -6.22 -9.20 19.32
CA ILE A 544 -6.47 -10.49 19.97
C ILE A 544 -7.90 -10.56 20.48
N ARG A 545 -8.38 -9.52 21.14
CA ARG A 545 -9.78 -9.46 21.63
C ARG A 545 -10.77 -9.60 20.48
N ALA A 546 -10.54 -8.88 19.38
CA ALA A 546 -11.38 -8.97 18.18
C ALA A 546 -11.40 -10.38 17.59
N ALA A 547 -10.23 -11.04 17.45
CA ALA A 547 -10.15 -12.38 16.91
C ALA A 547 -10.80 -13.43 17.83
N LEU A 548 -10.56 -13.35 19.14
CA LEU A 548 -11.17 -14.26 20.12
C LEU A 548 -12.70 -14.08 20.19
N HIS A 549 -13.20 -12.86 20.09
CA HIS A 549 -14.64 -12.61 19.99
C HIS A 549 -15.24 -13.20 18.71
N TYR A 550 -14.63 -12.92 17.56
CA TYR A 550 -15.16 -13.35 16.27
C TYR A 550 -15.19 -14.87 16.12
N TYR A 551 -14.08 -15.56 16.46
CA TYR A 551 -13.95 -17.00 16.27
C TYR A 551 -14.46 -17.86 17.43
N GLY A 552 -14.44 -17.32 18.66
CA GLY A 552 -14.77 -18.07 19.88
C GLY A 552 -16.04 -17.55 20.58
N GLY A 553 -16.66 -16.49 20.10
CA GLY A 553 -17.82 -15.88 20.78
C GLY A 553 -17.50 -15.34 22.18
N ILE A 554 -16.21 -15.04 22.44
CA ILE A 554 -15.75 -14.64 23.78
C ILE A 554 -16.05 -13.15 23.99
N ASP A 555 -16.86 -12.85 25.01
CA ASP A 555 -17.15 -11.48 25.41
C ASP A 555 -16.18 -10.99 26.48
N PHE A 556 -15.65 -9.77 26.29
CA PHE A 556 -14.76 -9.15 27.25
C PHE A 556 -15.49 -8.14 28.13
N ALA A 557 -15.09 -8.10 29.39
CA ALA A 557 -15.58 -7.11 30.34
C ALA A 557 -15.10 -5.70 29.92
N ARG A 558 -15.96 -4.71 30.09
CA ARG A 558 -15.59 -3.30 29.87
C ARG A 558 -14.60 -2.83 30.94
N PRO A 559 -13.80 -1.77 30.65
CA PRO A 559 -12.94 -1.18 31.67
C PRO A 559 -13.71 -0.84 32.94
N GLY A 560 -13.28 -1.39 34.09
CA GLY A 560 -13.96 -1.23 35.39
C GLY A 560 -15.07 -2.26 35.70
N GLU A 561 -15.49 -3.08 34.74
CA GLU A 561 -16.43 -4.20 34.96
C GLU A 561 -15.69 -5.39 35.59
N LYS A 562 -16.28 -6.03 36.58
CA LYS A 562 -15.69 -7.21 37.24
C LYS A 562 -15.86 -8.45 36.38
N ALA A 563 -14.82 -9.25 36.27
CA ALA A 563 -14.86 -10.52 35.58
C ALA A 563 -14.29 -11.65 36.46
N PRO A 564 -14.91 -12.85 36.45
CA PRO A 564 -14.45 -13.98 37.28
C PRO A 564 -13.15 -14.59 36.77
N LEU A 565 -12.86 -14.45 35.48
CA LEU A 565 -11.66 -14.97 34.83
C LEU A 565 -10.92 -13.82 34.11
N LYS A 566 -9.60 -13.95 34.04
CA LYS A 566 -8.73 -13.05 33.26
C LYS A 566 -7.91 -13.88 32.29
N LEU A 567 -7.83 -13.47 31.02
CA LEU A 567 -6.95 -14.07 30.03
C LEU A 567 -5.63 -13.32 30.01
N VAL A 568 -4.55 -14.06 30.27
CA VAL A 568 -3.18 -13.52 30.32
C VAL A 568 -2.38 -14.07 29.16
N ARG A 569 -1.71 -13.17 28.44
CA ARG A 569 -0.74 -13.51 27.37
C ARG A 569 0.66 -13.45 27.92
N VAL A 570 1.40 -14.55 27.78
CA VAL A 570 2.80 -14.66 28.18
C VAL A 570 3.67 -14.92 26.95
N ARG A 571 4.85 -14.30 26.90
CA ARG A 571 5.84 -14.49 25.82
C ARG A 571 7.03 -15.34 26.32
N SER A 572 6.79 -16.43 26.97
CA SER A 572 7.84 -17.35 27.41
C SER A 572 7.20 -18.65 27.88
N ASP A 573 8.00 -19.69 28.09
CA ASP A 573 7.56 -20.97 28.68
C ASP A 573 7.16 -20.86 30.18
N TYR A 574 7.07 -19.64 30.70
CA TYR A 574 6.71 -19.38 32.09
C TYR A 574 5.20 -19.38 32.27
N ALA A 575 4.66 -20.40 32.86
CA ALA A 575 3.26 -20.43 33.28
C ALA A 575 3.02 -19.52 34.50
N PRO A 576 1.94 -18.70 34.50
CA PRO A 576 1.57 -17.95 35.69
C PRO A 576 1.31 -18.89 36.89
N ALA A 577 1.77 -18.50 38.09
CA ALA A 577 1.64 -19.31 39.29
C ALA A 577 0.19 -19.68 39.69
N LYS A 578 -0.82 -19.00 39.09
CA LYS A 578 -2.25 -19.23 39.34
C LYS A 578 -2.99 -19.55 38.03
N ALA A 579 -2.33 -20.23 37.09
CA ALA A 579 -2.98 -20.67 35.85
C ALA A 579 -4.04 -21.73 36.19
N LEU A 580 -5.25 -21.53 35.63
CA LEU A 580 -6.38 -22.45 35.75
C LEU A 580 -6.46 -23.40 34.55
N THR A 581 -5.73 -23.11 33.48
CA THR A 581 -5.70 -23.89 32.24
C THR A 581 -4.29 -24.32 31.90
N GLU A 582 -4.17 -25.35 31.07
CA GLU A 582 -2.95 -25.66 30.35
C GLU A 582 -2.59 -24.55 29.37
N ALA A 583 -1.39 -24.62 28.80
CA ALA A 583 -0.88 -23.66 27.83
C ALA A 583 -1.68 -23.73 26.52
N ILE A 584 -2.36 -22.64 26.15
CA ILE A 584 -3.01 -22.50 24.86
C ILE A 584 -2.09 -21.66 23.97
N SER A 585 -1.60 -22.20 22.85
CA SER A 585 -0.65 -21.51 21.99
C SER A 585 -0.98 -21.67 20.50
N ARG A 586 -0.49 -20.77 19.69
CA ARG A 586 -0.49 -20.93 18.23
C ARG A 586 0.77 -21.69 17.80
N PRO A 587 0.71 -22.41 16.67
CA PRO A 587 1.91 -23.01 16.09
C PRO A 587 3.01 -21.97 15.83
N HIS A 588 4.26 -22.30 16.14
CA HIS A 588 5.45 -21.46 15.87
C HIS A 588 5.42 -20.03 16.42
N THR A 589 4.75 -19.81 17.54
CA THR A 589 4.81 -18.53 18.24
C THR A 589 5.26 -18.75 19.68
N ASP A 590 6.00 -17.77 20.23
CA ASP A 590 6.36 -17.75 21.65
C ASP A 590 5.20 -17.20 22.51
N GLU A 591 3.98 -17.13 21.94
CA GLU A 591 2.80 -16.60 22.62
C GLU A 591 1.99 -17.72 23.22
N THR A 592 1.81 -17.67 24.52
CA THR A 592 1.01 -18.62 25.28
C THR A 592 -0.08 -17.89 26.05
N PHE A 593 -1.26 -18.45 26.06
CA PHE A 593 -2.41 -17.90 26.76
C PHE A 593 -2.81 -18.80 27.93
N TYR A 594 -3.15 -18.19 29.06
CA TYR A 594 -3.60 -18.86 30.27
C TYR A 594 -4.82 -18.11 30.83
N LEU A 595 -5.80 -18.87 31.29
CA LEU A 595 -6.87 -18.33 32.14
C LEU A 595 -6.38 -18.34 33.59
N VAL A 596 -6.58 -17.23 34.27
CA VAL A 596 -6.30 -17.06 35.71
C VAL A 596 -7.56 -16.55 36.41
N ALA A 597 -7.64 -16.70 37.70
CA ALA A 597 -8.76 -16.13 38.47
C ALA A 597 -8.75 -14.59 38.32
N GLY A 598 -9.89 -14.04 37.93
CA GLY A 598 -10.10 -12.62 37.85
C GLY A 598 -10.14 -11.95 39.22
N THR A 599 -9.95 -10.66 39.27
CA THR A 599 -10.04 -9.88 40.51
C THR A 599 -11.49 -9.70 40.90
N ILE A 600 -11.93 -10.49 41.85
CA ILE A 600 -13.17 -10.24 42.61
C ILE A 600 -12.79 -9.18 43.68
N ARG A 601 -12.65 -7.94 43.31
CA ARG A 601 -12.51 -6.84 44.27
C ARG A 601 -13.61 -5.83 44.04
#